data_6f2d8c2e3cfc9adc1575122dd5b9c909
#
_entry.id   6f2d8c2e3cfc9adc1575122dd5b9c909
#
_cell.length_a   1.000
_cell.length_b   1.000
_cell.length_c   1.000
_cell.angle_alpha   90.00
_cell.angle_beta   90.00
_cell.angle_gamma   90.00
#
_symmetry.space_group_name_H-M   'P 1'
#
loop_
_entity.id
_entity.type
_entity.pdbx_description
1 polymer ?
#
loop_
_entity_poly.entity_id
_entity_poly.type
_entity_poly.pdbx_seq_one_letter_code
_entity_poly.pdbx_strand_id
1 'polypeptide(L)'
;HDIRLIEDAAQAHAAAWKEQRVGAIGDLGTFSFQASKNLNAGEGGFITTSNSELAQRVWSLHNCGRSPEGAWYEHPLIGGNYRLGEFQAGLLLSQLKSLDTLAERRSRNGKALSDAIEDIEGIDTTEPDERITTHAYHLFVMRYSAAAFNGLSRDHFIEALNAEGIPCSAGY
;
A
#
# COMPACT_ATOMS: atom_id res chain seq x y z
N HIS A 1 15.34 -22.96 4.54
CA HIS A 1 14.99 -22.91 3.12
C HIS A 1 15.53 -21.59 2.57
N ASP A 2 16.26 -21.65 1.48
CA ASP A 2 16.80 -20.47 0.79
C ASP A 2 15.75 -19.90 -0.18
N ILE A 3 14.67 -19.34 0.42
CA ILE A 3 13.53 -18.76 -0.32
C ILE A 3 13.65 -17.26 -0.29
N ARG A 4 13.57 -16.61 -1.44
CA ARG A 4 13.53 -15.15 -1.56
C ARG A 4 12.13 -14.64 -1.26
N LEU A 5 12.06 -13.56 -0.48
CA LEU A 5 10.82 -12.91 -0.10
C LEU A 5 10.69 -11.56 -0.81
N ILE A 6 9.60 -11.41 -1.59
CA ILE A 6 9.21 -10.13 -2.17
C ILE A 6 7.93 -9.67 -1.47
N GLU A 7 7.96 -8.48 -0.88
CA GLU A 7 6.81 -7.87 -0.24
C GLU A 7 5.97 -7.09 -1.28
N ASP A 8 4.71 -7.48 -1.46
CA ASP A 8 3.76 -6.61 -2.13
C ASP A 8 3.23 -5.58 -1.13
N ALA A 9 3.90 -4.44 -1.08
CA ALA A 9 3.57 -3.31 -0.23
C ALA A 9 2.78 -2.21 -0.95
N ALA A 10 2.15 -2.52 -2.10
CA ALA A 10 1.45 -1.56 -2.93
C ALA A 10 0.32 -0.79 -2.20
N GLN A 11 -0.18 -1.32 -1.10
CA GLN A 11 -1.21 -0.69 -0.25
C GLN A 11 -0.73 -0.46 1.20
N ALA A 12 0.56 -0.63 1.47
CA ALA A 12 1.11 -0.67 2.82
C ALA A 12 2.11 0.47 3.12
N HIS A 13 1.94 1.64 2.48
CA HIS A 13 2.80 2.80 2.73
C HIS A 13 2.81 3.17 4.21
N ALA A 14 4.00 3.20 4.81
CA ALA A 14 4.26 3.44 6.22
C ALA A 14 3.68 2.40 7.20
N ALA A 15 3.14 1.27 6.73
CA ALA A 15 2.79 0.17 7.61
C ALA A 15 4.03 -0.42 8.29
N ALA A 16 3.83 -0.99 9.48
CA ALA A 16 4.88 -1.66 10.24
C ALA A 16 4.38 -2.98 10.83
N TRP A 17 5.24 -3.98 10.75
CA TRP A 17 5.09 -5.31 11.33
C TRP A 17 6.17 -5.50 12.38
N LYS A 18 5.81 -5.71 13.65
CA LYS A 18 6.77 -5.81 14.77
C LYS A 18 7.81 -4.66 14.74
N GLU A 19 7.33 -3.43 14.64
CA GLU A 19 8.13 -2.20 14.56
C GLU A 19 9.00 -2.07 13.30
N GLN A 20 9.08 -3.10 12.44
CA GLN A 20 9.81 -3.03 11.18
C GLN A 20 8.91 -2.53 10.05
N ARG A 21 9.38 -1.54 9.32
CA ARG A 21 8.63 -0.98 8.18
C ARG A 21 8.45 -2.04 7.09
N VAL A 22 7.21 -2.19 6.62
CA VAL A 22 6.90 -2.98 5.43
C VAL A 22 7.66 -2.44 4.23
N GLY A 23 8.19 -3.34 3.41
CA GLY A 23 9.12 -3.05 2.33
C GLY A 23 10.60 -3.14 2.73
N ALA A 24 10.91 -3.43 4.01
CA ALA A 24 12.26 -3.62 4.53
C ALA A 24 12.42 -4.96 5.29
N ILE A 25 11.44 -5.84 5.20
CA ILE A 25 11.41 -7.14 5.90
C ILE A 25 11.98 -8.23 5.00
N GLY A 26 11.56 -8.25 3.73
CA GLY A 26 12.00 -9.21 2.73
C GLY A 26 13.27 -8.80 1.98
N ASP A 27 13.60 -9.55 0.94
CA ASP A 27 14.70 -9.22 0.03
C ASP A 27 14.40 -7.97 -0.81
N LEU A 28 13.13 -7.81 -1.20
CA LEU A 28 12.61 -6.68 -1.97
C LEU A 28 11.23 -6.28 -1.42
N GLY A 29 10.95 -4.97 -1.41
CA GLY A 29 9.62 -4.43 -1.21
C GLY A 29 9.15 -3.68 -2.45
N THR A 30 7.87 -3.80 -2.81
CA THR A 30 7.29 -3.14 -3.98
C THR A 30 6.14 -2.22 -3.58
N PHE A 31 6.14 -0.98 -4.05
CA PHE A 31 5.15 0.04 -3.74
C PHE A 31 4.51 0.60 -5.00
N SER A 32 3.25 0.97 -4.90
CA SER A 32 2.50 1.65 -5.96
C SER A 32 2.31 3.13 -5.63
N PHE A 33 2.47 4.01 -6.61
CA PHE A 33 2.16 5.45 -6.52
C PHE A 33 0.94 5.84 -7.36
N GLN A 34 0.08 4.85 -7.68
CA GLN A 34 -1.18 5.10 -8.36
C GLN A 34 -2.07 6.06 -7.55
N ALA A 35 -2.91 6.84 -8.21
CA ALA A 35 -3.65 7.99 -7.65
C ALA A 35 -4.46 7.68 -6.37
N SER A 36 -4.96 6.45 -6.17
CA SER A 36 -5.73 6.07 -4.98
C SER A 36 -4.87 5.77 -3.75
N LYS A 37 -3.55 5.63 -3.90
CA LYS A 37 -2.66 5.19 -2.82
C LYS A 37 -2.42 6.26 -1.76
N ASN A 38 -2.06 5.83 -0.56
CA ASN A 38 -1.78 6.72 0.58
C ASN A 38 -0.60 7.67 0.35
N LEU A 39 0.31 7.29 -0.52
CA LEU A 39 1.39 8.08 -1.10
C LEU A 39 1.29 7.90 -2.62
N ASN A 40 1.05 8.95 -3.38
CA ASN A 40 0.73 8.82 -4.79
C ASN A 40 1.30 9.96 -5.66
N ALA A 41 1.47 9.66 -6.93
CA ALA A 41 1.91 10.62 -7.96
C ALA A 41 1.13 10.47 -9.28
N GLY A 42 -0.14 10.02 -9.17
CA GLY A 42 -0.97 9.66 -10.33
C GLY A 42 -0.68 8.24 -10.79
N GLU A 43 0.51 7.98 -11.26
CA GLU A 43 1.04 6.66 -11.59
C GLU A 43 2.51 6.56 -11.16
N GLY A 44 3.02 5.35 -11.00
CA GLY A 44 4.39 5.06 -10.65
C GLY A 44 4.52 3.89 -9.67
N GLY A 45 5.77 3.53 -9.39
CA GLY A 45 6.12 2.49 -8.44
C GLY A 45 7.51 2.71 -7.87
N PHE A 46 7.80 1.99 -6.82
CA PHE A 46 9.08 2.03 -6.12
C PHE A 46 9.46 0.65 -5.62
N ILE A 47 10.74 0.35 -5.65
CA ILE A 47 11.30 -0.89 -5.10
C ILE A 47 12.30 -0.53 -4.02
N THR A 48 12.20 -1.20 -2.88
CA THR A 48 13.14 -1.11 -1.76
C THR A 48 13.92 -2.40 -1.58
N THR A 49 15.17 -2.31 -1.18
CA THR A 49 15.99 -3.44 -0.78
C THR A 49 17.17 -2.97 0.07
N SER A 50 17.58 -3.79 1.02
CA SER A 50 18.83 -3.60 1.80
C SER A 50 20.03 -4.33 1.17
N ASN A 51 19.83 -5.07 0.08
CA ASN A 51 20.86 -5.81 -0.62
C ASN A 51 21.38 -4.97 -1.80
N SER A 52 22.67 -4.61 -1.75
CA SER A 52 23.31 -3.76 -2.77
C SER A 52 23.37 -4.40 -4.16
N GLU A 53 23.52 -5.72 -4.26
CA GLU A 53 23.54 -6.43 -5.53
C GLU A 53 22.15 -6.40 -6.17
N LEU A 54 21.08 -6.65 -5.39
CA LEU A 54 19.71 -6.51 -5.86
C LEU A 54 19.40 -5.07 -6.26
N ALA A 55 19.86 -4.07 -5.50
CA ALA A 55 19.69 -2.66 -5.83
C ALA A 55 20.31 -2.30 -7.19
N GLN A 56 21.53 -2.72 -7.46
CA GLN A 56 22.18 -2.52 -8.76
C GLN A 56 21.42 -3.20 -9.90
N ARG A 57 20.97 -4.43 -9.67
CA ARG A 57 20.21 -5.19 -10.68
C ARG A 57 18.85 -4.53 -10.99
N VAL A 58 18.11 -4.11 -9.96
CA VAL A 58 16.85 -3.37 -10.11
C VAL A 58 17.09 -2.05 -10.84
N TRP A 59 18.14 -1.31 -10.46
CA TRP A 59 18.50 -0.07 -11.13
C TRP A 59 18.77 -0.30 -12.63
N SER A 60 19.53 -1.35 -12.96
CA SER A 60 19.80 -1.70 -14.36
C SER A 60 18.50 -2.03 -15.12
N LEU A 61 17.67 -2.92 -14.57
CA LEU A 61 16.44 -3.37 -15.23
C LEU A 61 15.45 -2.23 -15.50
N HIS A 62 15.28 -1.28 -14.56
CA HIS A 62 14.37 -0.15 -14.74
C HIS A 62 14.93 0.93 -15.65
N ASN A 63 16.25 0.96 -15.85
CA ASN A 63 16.98 1.96 -16.61
C ASN A 63 17.52 1.40 -17.95
N CYS A 64 16.67 0.73 -18.69
CA CYS A 64 16.98 0.16 -20.02
C CYS A 64 18.08 -0.89 -20.02
N GLY A 65 18.38 -1.56 -18.91
CA GLY A 65 19.45 -2.55 -18.81
C GLY A 65 20.86 -1.96 -18.72
N ARG A 66 21.00 -0.66 -18.43
CA ARG A 66 22.30 0.03 -18.31
C ARG A 66 23.07 -0.44 -17.08
N SER A 67 24.40 -0.35 -17.14
CA SER A 67 25.27 -0.50 -15.96
C SER A 67 25.37 0.83 -15.20
N PRO A 68 25.26 0.87 -13.86
CA PRO A 68 25.51 2.08 -13.08
C PRO A 68 26.94 2.62 -13.23
N GLU A 69 27.90 1.71 -13.45
CA GLU A 69 29.34 1.99 -13.51
C GLU A 69 29.92 1.86 -14.94
N GLY A 70 29.09 1.48 -15.91
CA GLY A 70 29.48 1.21 -17.28
C GLY A 70 29.49 2.46 -18.18
N ALA A 71 29.95 2.27 -19.42
CA ALA A 71 29.89 3.30 -20.44
C ALA A 71 28.44 3.71 -20.76
N TRP A 72 28.24 4.93 -21.29
CA TRP A 72 26.90 5.52 -21.52
C TRP A 72 25.93 4.61 -22.29
N TYR A 73 26.41 3.83 -23.26
CA TYR A 73 25.62 2.90 -24.08
C TYR A 73 25.87 1.43 -23.75
N GLU A 74 26.40 1.12 -22.59
CA GLU A 74 26.60 -0.26 -22.13
C GLU A 74 25.31 -0.79 -21.49
N HIS A 75 24.77 -1.87 -22.07
CA HIS A 75 23.53 -2.51 -21.65
C HIS A 75 23.76 -4.01 -21.37
N PRO A 76 24.32 -4.37 -20.20
CA PRO A 76 24.62 -5.77 -19.87
C PRO A 76 23.37 -6.63 -19.62
N LEU A 77 22.21 -5.99 -19.39
CA LEU A 77 20.94 -6.68 -19.17
C LEU A 77 19.89 -6.21 -20.16
N ILE A 78 18.90 -7.08 -20.40
CA ILE A 78 17.66 -6.68 -21.08
C ILE A 78 16.78 -6.01 -20.03
N GLY A 79 16.50 -4.73 -20.19
CA GLY A 79 15.68 -3.94 -19.27
C GLY A 79 14.75 -2.99 -20.02
N GLY A 80 13.76 -2.45 -19.29
CA GLY A 80 12.81 -1.48 -19.82
C GLY A 80 13.11 -0.05 -19.36
N ASN A 81 12.42 0.91 -19.96
CA ASN A 81 12.40 2.28 -19.48
C ASN A 81 11.25 2.44 -18.48
N TYR A 82 11.53 2.18 -17.20
CA TYR A 82 10.59 2.30 -16.10
C TYR A 82 10.98 3.43 -15.13
N ARG A 83 11.71 4.42 -15.62
CA ARG A 83 12.15 5.56 -14.80
C ARG A 83 10.95 6.41 -14.38
N LEU A 84 10.86 6.70 -13.07
CA LEU A 84 9.91 7.68 -12.56
C LEU A 84 10.27 9.09 -13.09
N GLY A 85 9.28 9.86 -13.48
CA GLY A 85 9.48 11.24 -13.91
C GLY A 85 9.81 12.17 -12.74
N GLU A 86 10.59 13.23 -13.01
CA GLU A 86 11.03 14.21 -11.99
C GLU A 86 9.84 14.94 -11.29
N PHE A 87 8.76 15.21 -12.03
CA PHE A 87 7.57 15.83 -11.46
C PHE A 87 6.89 14.93 -10.44
N GLN A 88 6.74 13.64 -10.75
CA GLN A 88 6.21 12.65 -9.84
C GLN A 88 7.11 12.49 -8.61
N ALA A 89 8.42 12.43 -8.81
CA ALA A 89 9.38 12.35 -7.72
C ALA A 89 9.30 13.56 -6.78
N GLY A 90 9.19 14.78 -7.33
CA GLY A 90 9.02 16.02 -6.56
C GLY A 90 7.73 16.02 -5.74
N LEU A 91 6.62 15.55 -6.32
CA LEU A 91 5.34 15.42 -5.63
C LEU A 91 5.43 14.42 -4.46
N LEU A 92 6.06 13.27 -4.68
CA LEU A 92 6.27 12.25 -3.65
C LEU A 92 7.16 12.75 -2.51
N LEU A 93 8.25 13.45 -2.80
CA LEU A 93 9.13 14.05 -1.80
C LEU A 93 8.40 15.03 -0.88
N SER A 94 7.43 15.78 -1.41
CA SER A 94 6.59 16.66 -0.61
C SER A 94 5.69 15.88 0.35
N GLN A 95 5.04 14.82 -0.13
CA GLN A 95 4.12 13.99 0.65
C GLN A 95 4.82 13.15 1.71
N LEU A 96 6.05 12.69 1.44
CA LEU A 96 6.87 11.91 2.39
C LEU A 96 7.04 12.62 3.74
N LYS A 97 7.07 13.96 3.76
CA LYS A 97 7.24 14.75 5.00
C LYS A 97 6.11 14.54 6.01
N SER A 98 4.92 14.17 5.55
CA SER A 98 3.73 13.97 6.39
C SER A 98 3.27 12.51 6.43
N LEU A 99 3.94 11.61 5.73
CA LEU A 99 3.48 10.22 5.54
C LEU A 99 3.28 9.49 6.87
N ASP A 100 4.24 9.56 7.78
CA ASP A 100 4.17 8.88 9.08
C ASP A 100 3.02 9.42 9.93
N THR A 101 2.91 10.74 10.06
CA THR A 101 1.81 11.38 10.81
C THR A 101 0.43 11.01 10.24
N LEU A 102 0.31 10.92 8.92
CA LEU A 102 -0.93 10.52 8.26
C LEU A 102 -1.22 9.03 8.46
N ALA A 103 -0.21 8.18 8.45
CA ALA A 103 -0.36 6.74 8.70
C ALA A 103 -0.82 6.48 10.14
N GLU A 104 -0.20 7.12 11.12
CA GLU A 104 -0.61 7.05 12.53
C GLU A 104 -2.05 7.53 12.72
N ARG A 105 -2.43 8.63 12.08
CA ARG A 105 -3.82 9.13 12.14
C ARG A 105 -4.80 8.14 11.52
N ARG A 106 -4.49 7.54 10.38
CA ARG A 106 -5.32 6.49 9.77
C ARG A 106 -5.43 5.28 10.67
N SER A 107 -4.32 4.84 11.26
CA SER A 107 -4.30 3.70 12.18
C SER A 107 -5.22 3.93 13.39
N ARG A 108 -5.11 5.09 14.04
CA ARG A 108 -6.01 5.47 15.16
C ARG A 108 -7.47 5.58 14.72
N ASN A 109 -7.75 6.20 13.60
CA ASN A 109 -9.12 6.35 13.08
C ASN A 109 -9.72 5.00 12.70
N GLY A 110 -8.94 4.12 12.06
CA GLY A 110 -9.40 2.77 11.70
C GLY A 110 -9.74 1.95 12.95
N LYS A 111 -8.87 2.01 13.97
CA LYS A 111 -9.18 1.36 15.26
C LYS A 111 -10.43 1.94 15.89
N ALA A 112 -10.54 3.25 16.02
CA ALA A 112 -11.71 3.91 16.63
C ALA A 112 -13.01 3.57 15.88
N LEU A 113 -12.97 3.48 14.55
CA LEU A 113 -14.13 3.06 13.75
C LEU A 113 -14.47 1.58 14.01
N SER A 114 -13.46 0.71 14.04
CA SER A 114 -13.66 -0.72 14.35
C SER A 114 -14.34 -0.89 15.71
N ASP A 115 -13.79 -0.24 16.75
CA ASP A 115 -14.32 -0.28 18.12
C ASP A 115 -15.77 0.27 18.20
N ALA A 116 -16.11 1.27 17.38
CA ALA A 116 -17.43 1.90 17.39
C ALA A 116 -18.52 1.07 16.69
N ILE A 117 -18.15 0.12 15.85
CA ILE A 117 -19.12 -0.69 15.08
C ILE A 117 -19.03 -2.20 15.42
N GLU A 118 -18.21 -2.59 16.40
CA GLU A 118 -18.00 -4.00 16.75
C GLU A 118 -19.27 -4.71 17.22
N ASP A 119 -20.18 -3.98 17.88
CA ASP A 119 -21.46 -4.51 18.40
C ASP A 119 -22.58 -4.55 17.35
N ILE A 120 -22.34 -4.11 16.11
CA ILE A 120 -23.36 -4.12 15.05
C ILE A 120 -23.46 -5.52 14.45
N GLU A 121 -24.53 -6.25 14.78
CA GLU A 121 -24.78 -7.59 14.25
C GLU A 121 -24.79 -7.56 12.71
N GLY A 122 -24.00 -8.42 12.09
CA GLY A 122 -23.89 -8.54 10.63
C GLY A 122 -22.86 -7.62 9.96
N ILE A 123 -22.21 -6.75 10.75
CA ILE A 123 -21.00 -6.03 10.34
C ILE A 123 -19.81 -6.62 11.09
N ASP A 124 -18.81 -7.05 10.36
CA ASP A 124 -17.65 -7.71 10.93
C ASP A 124 -16.38 -7.05 10.37
N THR A 125 -15.61 -6.45 11.24
CA THR A 125 -14.34 -5.82 10.88
C THR A 125 -13.21 -6.84 10.94
N THR A 126 -12.25 -6.72 10.05
CA THR A 126 -11.04 -7.54 10.13
C THR A 126 -10.18 -7.00 11.27
N GLU A 127 -10.08 -7.76 12.35
CA GLU A 127 -9.11 -7.43 13.40
C GLU A 127 -7.70 -7.52 12.83
N PRO A 128 -6.90 -6.45 12.93
CA PRO A 128 -5.49 -6.51 12.54
C PRO A 128 -4.75 -7.52 13.43
N ASP A 129 -3.86 -8.29 12.83
CA ASP A 129 -2.94 -9.15 13.59
C ASP A 129 -2.18 -8.29 14.62
N GLU A 130 -2.05 -8.77 15.88
CA GLU A 130 -1.38 -8.07 16.99
C GLU A 130 0.07 -7.64 16.67
N ARG A 131 0.70 -8.30 15.70
CA ARG A 131 2.05 -7.99 15.23
C ARG A 131 2.11 -6.79 14.31
N ILE A 132 0.97 -6.28 13.83
CA ILE A 132 0.89 -5.05 13.04
C ILE A 132 0.95 -3.86 13.99
N THR A 133 2.09 -3.20 14.06
CA THR A 133 2.31 -2.06 14.98
C THR A 133 1.87 -0.73 14.41
N THR A 134 1.78 -0.63 13.07
CA THR A 134 1.15 0.48 12.35
C THR A 134 0.41 -0.07 11.14
N HIS A 135 -0.90 0.13 11.08
CA HIS A 135 -1.71 -0.25 9.93
C HIS A 135 -1.88 0.94 8.97
N ALA A 136 -1.58 0.74 7.68
CA ALA A 136 -1.65 1.83 6.68
C ALA A 136 -3.09 2.28 6.37
N TYR A 137 -4.07 1.41 6.57
CA TYR A 137 -5.48 1.62 6.20
C TYR A 137 -5.63 2.33 4.85
N HIS A 138 -5.12 1.70 3.79
CA HIS A 138 -5.44 2.13 2.44
C HIS A 138 -6.95 2.08 2.20
N LEU A 139 -7.57 0.99 2.68
CA LEU A 139 -9.01 0.80 2.76
C LEU A 139 -9.37 0.34 4.18
N PHE A 140 -10.52 0.75 4.67
CA PHE A 140 -11.19 0.13 5.81
C PHE A 140 -12.17 -0.90 5.27
N VAL A 141 -11.88 -2.18 5.52
CA VAL A 141 -12.66 -3.30 4.96
C VAL A 141 -13.52 -3.91 6.05
N MET A 142 -14.79 -4.13 5.74
CA MET A 142 -15.73 -4.83 6.60
C MET A 142 -16.47 -5.92 5.82
N ARG A 143 -16.84 -7.00 6.50
CA ARG A 143 -17.71 -8.03 5.97
C ARG A 143 -19.15 -7.67 6.32
N TYR A 144 -20.06 -7.94 5.40
CA TYR A 144 -21.48 -7.66 5.52
C TYR A 144 -22.28 -8.95 5.43
N SER A 145 -23.19 -9.17 6.40
CA SER A 145 -24.10 -10.30 6.41
C SER A 145 -25.55 -9.84 6.17
N ALA A 146 -26.08 -10.11 4.97
CA ALA A 146 -27.47 -9.76 4.63
C ALA A 146 -28.51 -10.37 5.60
N ALA A 147 -28.21 -11.54 6.20
CA ALA A 147 -29.12 -12.21 7.12
C ALA A 147 -29.44 -11.37 8.38
N ALA A 148 -28.46 -10.63 8.89
CA ALA A 148 -28.65 -9.74 10.04
C ALA A 148 -29.47 -8.49 9.68
N PHE A 149 -29.59 -8.15 8.41
CA PHE A 149 -30.30 -6.98 7.90
C PHE A 149 -31.58 -7.38 7.14
N ASN A 150 -32.31 -8.42 7.61
CA ASN A 150 -33.57 -8.90 7.03
C ASN A 150 -33.47 -9.21 5.52
N GLY A 151 -32.32 -9.67 5.04
CA GLY A 151 -32.10 -10.00 3.65
C GLY A 151 -31.76 -8.80 2.76
N LEU A 152 -31.51 -7.60 3.32
CA LEU A 152 -31.07 -6.45 2.54
C LEU A 152 -29.80 -6.80 1.77
N SER A 153 -29.75 -6.52 0.47
CA SER A 153 -28.58 -6.80 -0.33
C SER A 153 -27.41 -5.87 0.05
N ARG A 154 -26.17 -6.34 -0.15
CA ARG A 154 -24.97 -5.52 0.06
C ARG A 154 -25.02 -4.23 -0.75
N ASP A 155 -25.53 -4.28 -1.98
CA ASP A 155 -25.57 -3.12 -2.85
C ASP A 155 -26.53 -2.06 -2.32
N HIS A 156 -27.72 -2.43 -1.83
CA HIS A 156 -28.63 -1.50 -1.17
C HIS A 156 -28.06 -0.95 0.14
N PHE A 157 -27.31 -1.75 0.90
CA PHE A 157 -26.62 -1.27 2.10
C PHE A 157 -25.56 -0.19 1.74
N ILE A 158 -24.79 -0.40 0.67
CA ILE A 158 -23.81 0.55 0.16
C ILE A 158 -24.52 1.85 -0.31
N GLU A 159 -25.61 1.72 -1.03
CA GLU A 159 -26.43 2.87 -1.48
C GLU A 159 -26.93 3.69 -0.28
N ALA A 160 -27.44 3.03 0.76
CA ALA A 160 -27.91 3.69 1.97
C ALA A 160 -26.79 4.45 2.68
N LEU A 161 -25.61 3.84 2.88
CA LEU A 161 -24.46 4.51 3.47
C LEU A 161 -24.02 5.74 2.67
N ASN A 162 -23.97 5.62 1.35
CA ASN A 162 -23.62 6.74 0.49
C ASN A 162 -24.66 7.87 0.56
N ALA A 163 -25.96 7.54 0.68
CA ALA A 163 -27.02 8.53 0.86
C ALA A 163 -26.92 9.30 2.18
N GLU A 164 -26.39 8.65 3.24
CA GLU A 164 -26.05 9.28 4.52
C GLU A 164 -24.72 10.05 4.51
N GLY A 165 -24.04 10.11 3.35
CA GLY A 165 -22.78 10.81 3.19
C GLY A 165 -21.55 10.02 3.65
N ILE A 166 -21.67 8.70 3.86
CA ILE A 166 -20.56 7.81 4.23
C ILE A 166 -20.05 7.13 2.96
N PRO A 167 -18.86 7.49 2.44
CA PRO A 167 -18.33 6.90 1.22
C PRO A 167 -18.07 5.40 1.42
N CYS A 168 -18.79 4.58 0.68
CA CYS A 168 -18.67 3.12 0.72
C CYS A 168 -18.76 2.55 -0.69
N SER A 169 -18.05 1.44 -0.93
CA SER A 169 -18.07 0.71 -2.20
C SER A 169 -17.99 -0.80 -1.98
N ALA A 170 -18.26 -1.56 -3.04
CA ALA A 170 -18.19 -3.03 -2.98
C ALA A 170 -16.76 -3.59 -2.80
N GLY A 171 -15.76 -2.74 -2.84
CA GLY A 171 -14.36 -3.12 -2.85
C GLY A 171 -13.86 -3.48 -4.26
N TYR A 172 -12.74 -4.21 -4.31
CA TYR A 172 -12.17 -4.72 -5.56
C TYR A 172 -12.85 -6.00 -6.00
#